data_679dcdda203b2ef1f5592427c62c9992
#
_entry.id   679dcdda203b2ef1f5592427c62c9992
#
_cell.length_a   1.000
_cell.length_b   1.000
_cell.length_c   1.000
_cell.angle_alpha   90.00
_cell.angle_beta   90.00
_cell.angle_gamma   90.00
#
_symmetry.space_group_name_H-M   'P 1'
#
loop_
_entity.id
_entity.type
_entity.pdbx_description
1 polymer ?
#
loop_
_entity_poly.entity_id
_entity_poly.type
_entity_poly.pdbx_seq_one_letter_code
_entity_poly.pdbx_strand_id
1 'polypeptide(L)'
;MINAIMLEGYVCKGVDVRATQSGKERTRFTLNCPKRRQVNGKWENVPRFIRCTYWHHDNDFRAPQIIEGARLVVTGELDFEEWEGRDGQKRSENPVNVRELVTVAPRENGGAQPARAAQRHEEPADEWDTEIPFD
;
A
#
# COMPACT_ATOMS: atom_id res chain seq x y z
N MET A 1 18.09 2.82 -18.94
CA MET A 1 16.78 2.29 -18.82
C MET A 1 16.06 2.88 -17.64
N ILE A 2 14.80 3.20 -17.78
CA ILE A 2 14.04 3.83 -16.70
C ILE A 2 13.07 2.82 -16.12
N ASN A 3 13.05 2.73 -14.80
CA ASN A 3 12.10 1.87 -14.12
C ASN A 3 11.67 2.67 -12.91
N ALA A 4 10.54 3.33 -12.97
CA ALA A 4 10.07 4.18 -11.90
C ALA A 4 8.56 4.07 -11.79
N ILE A 5 8.06 3.98 -10.58
CA ILE A 5 6.65 3.87 -10.37
C ILE A 5 6.28 4.70 -9.15
N MET A 6 5.12 5.32 -9.17
CA MET A 6 4.63 6.09 -8.05
C MET A 6 3.19 5.67 -7.85
N LEU A 7 2.83 5.31 -6.65
CA LEU A 7 1.49 4.84 -6.35
C LEU A 7 0.97 5.47 -5.08
N GLU A 8 -0.33 5.66 -5.03
CA GLU A 8 -0.97 6.14 -3.84
C GLU A 8 -2.05 5.13 -3.51
N GLY A 9 -2.13 4.68 -2.31
CA GLY A 9 -3.12 3.70 -1.93
C GLY A 9 -3.19 3.50 -0.44
N TYR A 10 -4.03 2.55 -0.02
CA TYR A 10 -4.21 2.28 1.40
C TYR A 10 -3.56 0.94 1.73
N VAL A 11 -2.94 0.88 2.89
CA VAL A 11 -2.25 -0.32 3.33
C VAL A 11 -3.28 -1.35 3.77
N CYS A 12 -3.19 -2.54 3.25
CA CYS A 12 -4.09 -3.61 3.60
C CYS A 12 -3.59 -4.39 4.80
N LYS A 13 -4.36 -5.34 5.28
CA LYS A 13 -3.96 -6.15 6.40
C LYS A 13 -2.77 -6.98 6.01
N GLY A 14 -2.03 -7.43 6.96
CA GLY A 14 -0.94 -8.34 6.68
C GLY A 14 0.42 -7.72 6.47
N VAL A 15 0.68 -6.62 7.12
CA VAL A 15 2.00 -6.02 7.03
C VAL A 15 2.97 -6.97 7.71
N ASP A 16 4.04 -7.34 7.02
CA ASP A 16 4.99 -8.30 7.52
C ASP A 16 6.36 -7.66 7.63
N VAL A 17 6.92 -7.61 8.82
CA VAL A 17 8.22 -7.01 9.05
C VAL A 17 9.18 -8.11 9.47
N ARG A 18 10.29 -8.24 8.79
CA ARG A 18 11.28 -9.23 9.13
C ARG A 18 12.67 -8.62 9.19
N ALA A 19 13.43 -9.03 10.17
CA ALA A 19 14.78 -8.54 10.31
C ALA A 19 15.72 -9.48 9.58
N THR A 20 16.77 -8.95 9.02
CA THR A 20 17.78 -9.75 8.39
C THR A 20 19.03 -9.72 9.22
N GLN A 21 19.99 -10.56 8.90
CA GLN A 21 21.17 -10.63 9.70
C GLN A 21 22.06 -9.44 9.61
N SER A 22 21.96 -8.66 8.60
CA SER A 22 22.85 -7.52 8.45
C SER A 22 22.33 -6.25 9.09
N GLY A 23 21.34 -6.35 9.93
CA GLY A 23 20.82 -5.15 10.55
C GLY A 23 19.78 -4.43 9.71
N LYS A 24 19.38 -4.99 8.61
CA LYS A 24 18.37 -4.38 7.81
C LYS A 24 17.06 -5.09 8.04
N GLU A 25 15.98 -4.41 7.85
CA GLU A 25 14.67 -4.98 7.98
C GLU A 25 13.95 -4.89 6.67
N ARG A 26 13.01 -5.75 6.48
CA ARG A 26 12.21 -5.75 5.27
C ARG A 26 10.75 -5.68 5.68
N THR A 27 10.04 -4.70 5.22
CA THR A 27 8.62 -4.57 5.48
C THR A 27 7.90 -4.86 4.19
N ARG A 28 7.06 -5.89 4.20
CA ARG A 28 6.26 -6.21 3.03
C ARG A 28 4.83 -5.86 3.33
N PHE A 29 4.18 -5.25 2.40
CA PHE A 29 2.80 -4.84 2.58
C PHE A 29 2.09 -4.80 1.24
N THR A 30 0.79 -4.74 1.28
CA THR A 30 -0.01 -4.64 0.07
C THR A 30 -0.73 -3.31 0.08
N LEU A 31 -0.69 -2.62 -1.02
CA LEU A 31 -1.41 -1.37 -1.16
C LEU A 31 -2.62 -1.64 -2.02
N ASN A 32 -3.75 -1.09 -1.63
CA ASN A 32 -4.91 -1.13 -2.48
C ASN A 32 -4.97 0.21 -3.20
N CYS A 33 -4.75 0.18 -4.50
CA CYS A 33 -4.78 1.38 -5.33
C CYS A 33 -5.97 1.22 -6.27
N PRO A 34 -7.15 1.53 -5.80
CA PRO A 34 -8.35 1.23 -6.57
C PRO A 34 -8.43 2.02 -7.86
N LYS A 35 -9.06 1.46 -8.82
CA LYS A 35 -9.23 2.12 -10.09
C LYS A 35 -10.70 2.30 -10.34
N ARG A 36 -11.08 3.48 -10.81
CA ARG A 36 -12.44 3.71 -11.13
C ARG A 36 -12.67 3.33 -12.57
N ARG A 37 -13.68 2.59 -12.86
CA ARG A 37 -13.95 2.24 -14.22
C ARG A 37 -15.46 2.10 -14.46
N GLN A 38 -15.87 2.18 -15.68
CA GLN A 38 -17.27 2.13 -16.01
C GLN A 38 -17.65 0.73 -16.43
N VAL A 39 -18.70 0.22 -15.80
CA VAL A 39 -19.16 -1.10 -16.09
C VAL A 39 -20.67 -0.98 -16.32
N ASN A 40 -21.15 -1.36 -17.48
CA ASN A 40 -22.55 -1.25 -17.81
C ASN A 40 -23.11 0.14 -17.56
N GLY A 41 -22.36 1.11 -17.94
CA GLY A 41 -22.82 2.49 -17.78
C GLY A 41 -22.68 3.06 -16.39
N LYS A 42 -22.23 2.29 -15.40
CA LYS A 42 -22.10 2.79 -14.07
C LYS A 42 -20.66 2.83 -13.69
N TRP A 43 -20.28 3.80 -12.86
CA TRP A 43 -18.91 3.90 -12.40
C TRP A 43 -18.72 3.07 -11.15
N GLU A 44 -17.68 2.29 -11.14
CA GLU A 44 -17.38 1.44 -10.01
C GLU A 44 -15.94 1.55 -9.63
N ASN A 45 -15.62 1.30 -8.37
CA ASN A 45 -14.25 1.27 -7.91
C ASN A 45 -13.84 -0.17 -7.94
N VAL A 46 -12.75 -0.46 -8.61
CA VAL A 46 -12.23 -1.80 -8.69
C VAL A 46 -10.95 -1.84 -7.88
N PRO A 47 -10.88 -2.63 -6.84
CA PRO A 47 -9.68 -2.67 -6.02
C PRO A 47 -8.52 -3.26 -6.80
N ARG A 48 -7.35 -2.73 -6.57
CA ARG A 48 -6.16 -3.22 -7.21
C ARG A 48 -5.11 -3.38 -6.17
N PHE A 49 -4.67 -4.59 -5.92
CA PHE A 49 -3.75 -4.88 -4.85
C PHE A 49 -2.35 -5.04 -5.40
N ILE A 50 -1.43 -4.25 -4.88
CA ILE A 50 -0.07 -4.25 -5.34
C ILE A 50 0.85 -4.57 -4.19
N ARG A 51 1.69 -5.58 -4.36
CA ARG A 51 2.62 -5.98 -3.32
C ARG A 51 3.79 -5.04 -3.31
N CYS A 52 4.19 -4.61 -2.14
CA CYS A 52 5.29 -3.69 -1.99
C CYS A 52 6.30 -4.22 -0.98
N THR A 53 7.55 -3.92 -1.21
CA THR A 53 8.62 -4.32 -0.30
C THR A 53 9.45 -3.09 0.00
N TYR A 54 9.67 -2.82 1.27
CA TYR A 54 10.48 -1.68 1.68
C TYR A 54 11.63 -2.19 2.53
N TRP A 55 12.86 -2.01 2.04
CA TRP A 55 14.04 -2.40 2.78
C TRP A 55 14.55 -1.19 3.53
N HIS A 56 14.81 -1.32 4.80
CA HIS A 56 15.21 -0.20 5.60
C HIS A 56 16.06 -0.63 6.78
N HIS A 57 16.61 0.30 7.51
CA HIS A 57 17.36 0.01 8.69
C HIS A 57 16.36 -0.11 9.85
N ASP A 58 16.79 -0.67 10.95
CA ASP A 58 15.89 -0.91 12.06
C ASP A 58 15.42 0.36 12.73
N ASN A 59 16.07 1.47 12.52
CA ASN A 59 15.63 2.72 13.13
C ASN A 59 15.04 3.67 12.08
N ASP A 60 14.56 3.15 10.99
CA ASP A 60 13.99 3.98 9.96
C ASP A 60 12.69 4.61 10.44
N PHE A 61 12.54 5.91 10.29
CA PHE A 61 11.36 6.58 10.81
C PHE A 61 10.16 6.44 9.88
N ARG A 62 10.34 5.98 8.65
CA ARG A 62 9.23 5.83 7.76
C ARG A 62 8.57 4.47 7.91
N ALA A 63 9.33 3.46 8.24
CA ALA A 63 8.77 2.13 8.34
C ALA A 63 7.59 2.02 9.29
N PRO A 64 7.61 2.67 10.44
CA PRO A 64 6.48 2.56 11.35
C PRO A 64 5.19 3.18 10.80
N GLN A 65 5.27 3.92 9.71
CA GLN A 65 4.09 4.51 9.15
C GLN A 65 3.34 3.50 8.29
N ILE A 66 3.93 2.34 8.01
CA ILE A 66 3.28 1.36 7.19
C ILE A 66 2.41 0.51 8.08
N ILE A 67 1.21 0.97 8.32
CA ILE A 67 0.27 0.26 9.17
C ILE A 67 -1.06 0.14 8.45
N GLU A 68 -1.81 -0.87 8.77
CA GLU A 68 -3.07 -1.13 8.13
C GLU A 68 -3.94 0.11 8.12
N GLY A 69 -4.52 0.46 7.03
CA GLY A 69 -5.39 1.61 6.91
C GLY A 69 -4.71 2.92 6.56
N ALA A 70 -3.40 2.95 6.64
CA ALA A 70 -2.70 4.18 6.34
C ALA A 70 -2.74 4.46 4.85
N ARG A 71 -2.82 5.71 4.49
CA ARG A 71 -2.81 6.09 3.10
C ARG A 71 -1.42 6.55 2.78
N LEU A 72 -0.76 5.91 1.85
CA LEU A 72 0.62 6.20 1.54
C LEU A 72 0.82 6.55 0.07
N VAL A 73 1.81 7.35 -0.18
CA VAL A 73 2.31 7.56 -1.53
C VAL A 73 3.68 6.91 -1.52
N VAL A 74 3.92 5.95 -2.41
CA VAL A 74 5.20 5.27 -2.47
C VAL A 74 5.81 5.49 -3.83
N THR A 75 7.12 5.57 -3.87
CA THR A 75 7.83 5.63 -5.13
C THR A 75 8.88 4.55 -5.12
N GLY A 76 9.20 4.02 -6.24
CA GLY A 76 10.21 2.98 -6.32
C GLY A 76 10.30 2.42 -7.71
N GLU A 77 10.62 1.15 -7.80
CA GLU A 77 10.74 0.53 -9.09
C GLU A 77 10.00 -0.79 -9.09
N LEU A 78 9.60 -1.23 -10.24
CA LEU A 78 8.90 -2.47 -10.35
C LEU A 78 9.94 -3.58 -10.36
N ASP A 79 9.75 -4.56 -9.54
CA ASP A 79 10.69 -5.67 -9.46
C ASP A 79 10.04 -6.87 -10.11
N PHE A 80 10.75 -7.96 -10.19
CA PHE A 80 10.23 -9.14 -10.79
C PHE A 80 10.72 -10.33 -9.99
N GLU A 81 9.82 -11.13 -9.50
CA GLU A 81 10.17 -12.29 -8.72
C GLU A 81 9.54 -13.54 -9.31
N GLU A 82 10.29 -14.62 -9.34
CA GLU A 82 9.76 -15.87 -9.82
C GLU A 82 10.10 -16.92 -8.80
N TRP A 83 9.22 -17.85 -8.57
CA TRP A 83 9.52 -18.93 -7.65
C TRP A 83 8.67 -20.15 -8.08
N GLU A 84 9.02 -21.30 -7.54
CA GLU A 84 8.30 -22.49 -7.84
C GLU A 84 7.39 -22.81 -6.67
N GLY A 85 6.12 -23.01 -6.90
CA GLY A 85 5.19 -23.30 -5.83
C GLY A 85 5.32 -24.73 -5.39
N ARG A 86 4.61 -25.05 -4.31
CA ARG A 86 4.68 -26.40 -3.78
C ARG A 86 4.15 -27.40 -4.76
N ASP A 87 3.32 -27.02 -5.68
CA ASP A 87 2.76 -27.90 -6.67
C ASP A 87 3.70 -28.03 -7.87
N GLY A 88 4.88 -27.48 -7.79
CA GLY A 88 5.83 -27.56 -8.89
C GLY A 88 5.60 -26.56 -9.99
N GLN A 89 4.61 -25.71 -9.86
CA GLN A 89 4.36 -24.75 -10.92
C GLN A 89 5.11 -23.48 -10.68
N LYS A 90 5.55 -22.86 -11.74
CA LYS A 90 6.27 -21.62 -11.63
C LYS A 90 5.30 -20.49 -11.38
N ARG A 91 5.62 -19.63 -10.47
CA ARG A 91 4.79 -18.47 -10.18
C ARG A 91 5.64 -17.23 -10.29
N SER A 92 5.04 -16.14 -10.62
CA SER A 92 5.76 -14.88 -10.74
C SER A 92 4.94 -13.75 -10.18
N GLU A 93 5.61 -12.70 -9.80
CA GLU A 93 4.96 -11.55 -9.27
C GLU A 93 5.81 -10.36 -9.55
N ASN A 94 5.22 -9.19 -9.70
CA ASN A 94 5.96 -7.97 -9.95
C ASN A 94 5.73 -7.01 -8.79
N PRO A 95 6.43 -7.19 -7.69
CA PRO A 95 6.23 -6.31 -6.55
C PRO A 95 6.91 -4.98 -6.80
N VAL A 96 6.52 -3.97 -6.05
CA VAL A 96 7.14 -2.68 -6.12
C VAL A 96 8.20 -2.64 -5.04
N ASN A 97 9.43 -2.34 -5.42
CA ASN A 97 10.50 -2.20 -4.47
C ASN A 97 10.49 -0.73 -4.09
N VAL A 98 10.01 -0.41 -2.90
CA VAL A 98 9.77 0.95 -2.48
C VAL A 98 11.08 1.63 -2.12
N ARG A 99 11.26 2.84 -2.65
CA ARG A 99 12.43 3.61 -2.36
C ARG A 99 12.10 4.68 -1.34
N GLU A 100 10.96 5.31 -1.49
CA GLU A 100 10.53 6.34 -0.57
C GLU A 100 9.06 6.25 -0.36
N LEU A 101 8.59 6.65 0.81
CA LEU A 101 7.17 6.67 1.07
C LEU A 101 6.82 7.85 1.95
N VAL A 102 5.60 8.32 1.83
CA VAL A 102 5.12 9.43 2.61
C VAL A 102 3.69 9.11 3.00
N THR A 103 3.33 9.37 4.25
CA THR A 103 1.96 9.18 4.68
C THR A 103 1.16 10.41 4.31
N VAL A 104 0.01 10.20 3.73
CA VAL A 104 -0.86 11.32 3.41
C VAL A 104 -1.66 11.58 4.65
N ALA A 105 -1.43 12.72 5.28
CA ALA A 105 -2.10 13.04 6.52
C ALA A 105 -3.54 13.34 6.29
N PRO A 106 -4.37 12.99 7.20
CA PRO A 106 -5.75 13.32 7.09
C PRO A 106 -5.86 14.78 7.29
N ARG A 107 -6.66 15.39 6.70
CA ARG A 107 -6.80 16.76 6.81
C ARG A 107 -7.13 17.21 7.99
N GLU A 108 -7.08 17.65 8.61
CA GLU A 108 -7.30 17.93 9.79
C GLU A 108 -7.13 18.51 10.45
N ASN A 109 -7.27 18.66 10.58
CA ASN A 109 -7.07 18.97 11.30
C ASN A 109 -6.81 18.70 11.98
N GLY A 110 -6.90 18.54 11.67
CA GLY A 110 -6.68 18.30 12.33
C GLY A 110 -6.43 17.67 13.05
N GLY A 111 -6.02 17.50 12.83
CA GLY A 111 -5.54 16.66 13.60
C GLY A 111 -6.14 16.32 14.73
N ALA A 112 -6.65 17.00 15.12
CA ALA A 112 -7.11 16.74 16.31
C ALA A 112 -7.96 15.68 16.38
N GLN A 113 -8.29 15.24 15.63
CA GLN A 113 -9.11 14.37 15.82
C GLN A 113 -8.79 13.08 15.50
N PRO A 114 -7.91 12.60 15.89
CA PRO A 114 -7.57 11.35 15.69
C PRO A 114 -8.71 10.47 15.93
N ALA A 115 -9.26 10.63 16.96
CA ALA A 115 -10.34 9.85 17.33
C ALA A 115 -11.38 9.94 16.36
N ARG A 116 -11.72 11.05 16.07
CA ARG A 116 -12.74 11.24 15.23
C ARG A 116 -12.37 10.68 13.96
N ALA A 117 -11.26 10.84 13.58
CA ALA A 117 -10.85 10.39 12.36
C ALA A 117 -11.05 8.93 12.34
N ALA A 118 -10.74 8.31 13.32
CA ALA A 118 -10.87 6.95 13.39
C ALA A 118 -12.24 6.56 13.20
N GLN A 119 -13.08 7.18 13.80
CA GLN A 119 -14.37 6.85 13.68
C GLN A 119 -14.80 7.02 12.37
N ARG A 120 -14.52 8.03 11.82
CA ARG A 120 -15.00 8.26 10.62
C ARG A 120 -14.46 7.25 9.78
N HIS A 121 -13.49 6.68 10.08
CA HIS A 121 -12.92 5.78 9.40
C HIS A 121 -13.75 4.70 8.99
N GLU A 122 -14.50 4.21 9.72
CA GLU A 122 -15.28 3.24 9.38
C GLU A 122 -16.05 3.53 8.27
N GLU A 123 -16.69 4.49 8.24
CA GLU A 123 -17.46 4.82 7.21
C GLU A 123 -16.72 5.14 6.08
N PRO A 124 -15.85 5.88 6.13
CA PRO A 124 -15.11 6.27 5.04
C PRO A 124 -14.60 5.10 4.31
N ALA A 125 -14.26 4.14 4.99
CA ALA A 125 -13.71 3.04 4.40
C ALA A 125 -14.70 2.50 3.47
N ASP A 126 -15.84 2.40 3.84
CA ASP A 126 -16.85 1.93 3.03
C ASP A 126 -17.03 2.80 1.90
N GLU A 127 -17.06 4.01 2.09
CA GLU A 127 -17.28 4.85 1.07
C GLU A 127 -16.17 4.73 0.14
N TRP A 128 -15.02 4.68 0.60
CA TRP A 128 -13.92 4.66 -0.15
C TRP A 128 -13.99 3.51 -1.07
N ASP A 129 -14.45 2.44 -0.67
CA ASP A 129 -14.58 1.38 -1.45
C ASP A 129 -15.63 1.55 -2.43
N THR A 130 -16.62 2.16 -2.14
CA THR A 130 -17.69 2.29 -3.01
C THR A 130 -17.67 3.45 -3.82
N GLU A 131 -17.27 4.48 -3.38
CA GLU A 131 -17.37 5.61 -4.09
C GLU A 131 -16.37 6.07 -4.70
N ILE A 132 -15.61 6.12 -4.59
CA ILE A 132 -14.68 6.61 -5.05
C ILE A 132 -14.09 7.37 -5.28
N PRO A 133 -13.66 7.34 -4.68
CA PRO A 133 -12.75 8.18 -4.55
C PRO A 133 -12.31 8.63 -5.76
N PHE A 134 -12.41 8.23 -6.55
CA PHE A 134 -11.96 8.74 -7.57
C PHE A 134 -12.78 9.52 -8.22
N ASP A 135 -13.69 9.90 -7.67
CA ASP A 135 -14.51 10.72 -8.26
C ASP A 135 -13.98 11.79 -8.63
#